data_d4adb7ab5632cc6409fc97de4ed909ed
#
_entry.id   d4adb7ab5632cc6409fc97de4ed909ed
#
_cell.length_a   1.000
_cell.length_b   1.000
_cell.length_c   1.000
_cell.angle_alpha   90.00
_cell.angle_beta   90.00
_cell.angle_gamma   90.00
#
_symmetry.space_group_name_H-M   'P 1'
#
loop_
_entity.id
_entity.type
_entity.pdbx_description
1 polymer ?
#
loop_
_entity_poly.entity_id
_entity_poly.type
_entity_poly.pdbx_seq_one_letter_code
_entity_poly.pdbx_strand_id
1 'polypeptide(L)'
;MMNFYCRTTFKTFLFFLILSIGVVSSVFAAHTFVPWEDGVFVAIGKEHGLEAEKRIRTIMDVIQANHEKPVMEKLKLTNDYLNNIPWIADPDLWKREDYWATPFETLTTFGGDCEDIAIGKYAMLRLMGIPDDALGFAYVETRDKERHMVLVFKENDASPLYVLDNQVPDVLTGPERKDLLAIYVFQNNGKLYIIDNKGEKRSVKKEFMGRKFEKWATAKERARENRKKYEKYNGGRPLFPND
;
A
#
# COMPACT_ATOMS: atom_id res chain seq x y z
N MET A 1 -80.56 26.83 32.69
CA MET A 1 -79.22 26.42 33.12
C MET A 1 -78.51 25.80 31.89
N MET A 2 -77.60 26.51 31.28
CA MET A 2 -76.96 26.10 30.02
C MET A 2 -75.56 25.54 30.31
N ASN A 3 -75.33 24.24 30.05
CA ASN A 3 -73.98 23.65 30.13
C ASN A 3 -73.26 23.80 28.80
N PHE A 4 -72.17 24.58 28.81
CA PHE A 4 -71.22 24.65 27.72
C PHE A 4 -70.17 23.57 27.85
N TYR A 5 -70.15 22.60 26.91
CA TYR A 5 -69.03 21.67 26.71
C TYR A 5 -67.98 22.30 25.80
N CYS A 6 -66.82 22.60 26.36
CA CYS A 6 -65.66 23.04 25.63
C CYS A 6 -64.94 21.79 25.10
N ARG A 7 -64.93 21.59 23.75
CA ARG A 7 -64.14 20.54 23.08
C ARG A 7 -62.74 21.10 22.75
N THR A 8 -61.74 20.69 23.51
CA THR A 8 -60.33 20.89 23.20
C THR A 8 -59.84 19.85 22.22
N THR A 9 -59.59 20.21 20.99
CA THR A 9 -58.95 19.38 19.95
C THR A 9 -57.44 19.34 20.17
N PHE A 10 -56.92 18.20 20.60
CA PHE A 10 -55.49 17.95 20.71
C PHE A 10 -54.94 17.66 19.29
N LYS A 11 -54.21 18.64 18.70
CA LYS A 11 -53.44 18.43 17.48
C LYS A 11 -52.12 17.75 17.84
N THR A 12 -52.02 16.46 17.59
CA THR A 12 -50.78 15.69 17.67
C THR A 12 -49.86 16.12 16.50
N PHE A 13 -48.82 16.88 16.81
CA PHE A 13 -47.73 17.17 15.90
C PHE A 13 -46.79 15.96 15.89
N LEU A 14 -46.84 15.19 14.80
CA LEU A 14 -45.89 14.10 14.56
C LEU A 14 -44.60 14.69 14.02
N PHE A 15 -43.59 14.84 14.89
CA PHE A 15 -42.23 15.21 14.49
C PHE A 15 -41.55 14.00 13.83
N PHE A 16 -41.46 13.98 12.49
CA PHE A 16 -40.59 13.07 11.78
C PHE A 16 -39.13 13.54 11.99
N LEU A 17 -38.43 12.88 12.91
CA LEU A 17 -36.99 13.00 13.06
C LEU A 17 -36.36 12.19 11.90
N ILE A 18 -36.03 12.88 10.81
CA ILE A 18 -35.22 12.30 9.72
C ILE A 18 -33.78 12.18 10.28
N LEU A 19 -33.44 10.98 10.75
CA LEU A 19 -32.08 10.63 11.10
C LEU A 19 -31.29 10.47 9.79
N SER A 20 -30.69 11.57 9.31
CA SER A 20 -29.72 11.48 8.23
C SER A 20 -28.49 10.75 8.75
N ILE A 21 -28.40 9.45 8.48
CA ILE A 21 -27.18 8.69 8.62
C ILE A 21 -26.23 9.24 7.55
N GLY A 22 -25.42 10.21 7.94
CA GLY A 22 -24.30 10.66 7.13
C GLY A 22 -23.31 9.52 6.99
N VAL A 23 -23.34 8.81 5.86
CA VAL A 23 -22.23 7.97 5.43
C VAL A 23 -21.06 8.92 5.21
N VAL A 24 -20.18 9.06 6.19
CA VAL A 24 -18.89 9.69 6.01
C VAL A 24 -18.06 8.71 5.21
N SER A 25 -18.25 8.71 3.88
CA SER A 25 -17.26 8.15 2.99
C SER A 25 -16.03 9.03 3.12
N SER A 26 -14.94 8.50 3.65
CA SER A 26 -13.63 9.11 3.58
C SER A 26 -13.27 9.24 2.10
N VAL A 27 -13.54 10.40 1.53
CA VAL A 27 -13.17 10.74 0.16
C VAL A 27 -11.67 11.02 0.21
N PHE A 28 -10.85 10.02 -0.06
CA PHE A 28 -9.49 10.31 -0.50
C PHE A 28 -9.60 11.26 -1.67
N ALA A 29 -8.90 12.41 -1.60
CA ALA A 29 -8.89 13.37 -2.69
C ALA A 29 -8.60 12.61 -4.00
N ALA A 30 -9.44 12.80 -5.01
CA ALA A 30 -9.31 12.11 -6.28
C ALA A 30 -7.89 12.33 -6.83
N HIS A 31 -7.07 11.30 -6.74
CA HIS A 31 -5.71 11.33 -7.26
C HIS A 31 -5.79 11.13 -8.76
N THR A 32 -5.55 12.20 -9.53
CA THR A 32 -5.52 12.10 -10.99
C THR A 32 -4.26 11.34 -11.39
N PHE A 33 -4.45 10.12 -11.85
CA PHE A 33 -3.35 9.36 -12.45
C PHE A 33 -2.93 10.00 -13.77
N VAL A 34 -1.65 10.32 -13.92
CA VAL A 34 -1.09 10.86 -15.17
C VAL A 34 -0.16 9.80 -15.76
N PRO A 35 -0.53 9.22 -16.92
CA PRO A 35 0.31 8.21 -17.57
C PRO A 35 1.71 8.74 -17.88
N TRP A 36 2.69 7.84 -17.86
CA TRP A 36 4.04 8.16 -18.32
C TRP A 36 4.07 8.32 -19.84
N GLU A 37 4.99 9.17 -20.30
CA GLU A 37 5.25 9.31 -21.74
C GLU A 37 5.89 8.03 -22.30
N ASP A 38 5.63 7.74 -23.58
CA ASP A 38 6.19 6.57 -24.27
C ASP A 38 7.71 6.50 -24.20
N GLY A 39 8.36 7.65 -24.24
CA GLY A 39 9.82 7.77 -24.14
C GLY A 39 10.42 7.13 -22.89
N VAL A 40 9.68 7.08 -21.77
CA VAL A 40 10.13 6.41 -20.53
C VAL A 40 10.28 4.92 -20.77
N PHE A 41 9.28 4.28 -21.34
CA PHE A 41 9.28 2.84 -21.60
C PHE A 41 10.36 2.44 -22.60
N VAL A 42 10.49 3.20 -23.68
CA VAL A 42 11.55 2.98 -24.68
C VAL A 42 12.94 3.12 -24.05
N ALA A 43 13.16 4.09 -23.15
CA ALA A 43 14.43 4.25 -22.45
C ALA A 43 14.72 3.07 -21.53
N ILE A 44 13.71 2.55 -20.84
CA ILE A 44 13.80 1.34 -20.00
C ILE A 44 14.17 0.13 -20.89
N GLY A 45 13.49 -0.05 -22.01
CA GLY A 45 13.76 -1.14 -22.94
C GLY A 45 15.18 -1.13 -23.50
N LYS A 46 15.71 0.05 -23.80
CA LYS A 46 17.11 0.21 -24.25
C LYS A 46 18.14 -0.18 -23.18
N GLU A 47 17.84 0.03 -21.92
CA GLU A 47 18.78 -0.22 -20.83
C GLU A 47 18.63 -1.63 -20.23
N HIS A 48 17.41 -2.12 -20.08
CA HIS A 48 17.09 -3.36 -19.37
C HIS A 48 16.50 -4.46 -20.25
N GLY A 49 16.34 -4.18 -21.55
CA GLY A 49 15.81 -5.12 -22.52
C GLY A 49 14.29 -5.03 -22.70
N LEU A 50 13.81 -5.56 -23.83
CA LEU A 50 12.38 -5.47 -24.23
C LEU A 50 11.42 -6.13 -23.25
N GLU A 51 11.84 -7.20 -22.58
CA GLU A 51 10.96 -7.86 -21.60
C GLU A 51 10.77 -6.99 -20.34
N ALA A 52 11.77 -6.24 -19.92
CA ALA A 52 11.64 -5.26 -18.85
C ALA A 52 10.70 -4.11 -19.26
N GLU A 53 10.85 -3.59 -20.48
CA GLU A 53 9.93 -2.59 -21.02
C GLU A 53 8.48 -3.08 -21.00
N LYS A 54 8.21 -4.27 -21.53
CA LYS A 54 6.86 -4.86 -21.56
C LYS A 54 6.27 -4.98 -20.16
N ARG A 55 7.03 -5.49 -19.17
CA ARG A 55 6.56 -5.62 -17.78
C ARG A 55 6.18 -4.28 -17.17
N ILE A 56 7.03 -3.26 -17.35
CA ILE A 56 6.77 -1.92 -16.84
C ILE A 56 5.55 -1.29 -17.54
N ARG A 57 5.38 -1.46 -18.85
CA ARG A 57 4.18 -1.01 -19.57
C ARG A 57 2.94 -1.69 -19.02
N THR A 58 2.97 -3.03 -18.89
CA THR A 58 1.83 -3.80 -18.40
C THR A 58 1.38 -3.37 -17.02
N ILE A 59 2.31 -3.18 -16.06
CA ILE A 59 1.91 -2.72 -14.72
C ILE A 59 1.34 -1.30 -14.76
N MET A 60 1.87 -0.41 -15.59
CA MET A 60 1.34 0.95 -15.75
C MET A 60 -0.05 0.96 -16.37
N ASP A 61 -0.31 0.11 -17.35
CA ASP A 61 -1.64 -0.08 -17.95
C ASP A 61 -2.64 -0.62 -16.91
N VAL A 62 -2.22 -1.58 -16.07
CA VAL A 62 -3.03 -2.11 -14.98
C VAL A 62 -3.35 -1.02 -13.95
N ILE A 63 -2.38 -0.19 -13.56
CA ILE A 63 -2.58 0.94 -12.66
C ILE A 63 -3.57 1.92 -13.27
N GLN A 64 -3.36 2.32 -14.51
CA GLN A 64 -4.23 3.27 -15.22
C GLN A 64 -5.68 2.77 -15.30
N ALA A 65 -5.88 1.49 -15.61
CA ALA A 65 -7.22 0.91 -15.73
C ALA A 65 -7.94 0.76 -14.37
N ASN A 66 -7.22 0.84 -13.25
CA ASN A 66 -7.78 0.48 -11.94
C ASN A 66 -7.59 1.57 -10.84
N HIS A 67 -6.98 2.72 -11.14
CA HIS A 67 -6.68 3.73 -10.13
C HIS A 67 -7.93 4.37 -9.49
N GLU A 68 -9.09 4.32 -10.14
CA GLU A 68 -10.37 4.81 -9.60
C GLU A 68 -11.19 3.75 -8.86
N LYS A 69 -10.75 2.50 -8.86
CA LYS A 69 -11.48 1.42 -8.19
C LYS A 69 -11.55 1.61 -6.66
N PRO A 70 -12.54 0.98 -5.99
CA PRO A 70 -12.59 0.93 -4.54
C PRO A 70 -11.29 0.40 -3.92
N VAL A 71 -10.95 0.87 -2.72
CA VAL A 71 -9.70 0.54 -2.05
C VAL A 71 -9.45 -0.96 -1.96
N MET A 72 -10.43 -1.74 -1.53
CA MET A 72 -10.29 -3.20 -1.40
C MET A 72 -9.99 -3.89 -2.72
N GLU A 73 -10.55 -3.42 -3.83
CA GLU A 73 -10.23 -3.95 -5.15
C GLU A 73 -8.79 -3.62 -5.56
N LYS A 74 -8.31 -2.41 -5.24
CA LYS A 74 -6.90 -2.03 -5.44
C LYS A 74 -5.95 -2.91 -4.63
N LEU A 75 -6.26 -3.16 -3.34
CA LEU A 75 -5.46 -4.02 -2.48
C LEU A 75 -5.37 -5.44 -3.06
N LYS A 76 -6.52 -6.02 -3.41
CA LYS A 76 -6.57 -7.37 -3.98
C LYS A 76 -5.83 -7.46 -5.31
N LEU A 77 -6.10 -6.55 -6.25
CA LEU A 77 -5.41 -6.48 -7.53
C LEU A 77 -3.89 -6.38 -7.37
N THR A 78 -3.44 -5.53 -6.46
CA THR A 78 -2.01 -5.33 -6.19
C THR A 78 -1.38 -6.60 -5.61
N ASN A 79 -2.06 -7.25 -4.66
CA ASN A 79 -1.58 -8.51 -4.08
C ASN A 79 -1.47 -9.58 -5.16
N ASP A 80 -2.55 -9.80 -5.92
CA ASP A 80 -2.60 -10.79 -7.00
C ASP A 80 -1.50 -10.53 -8.06
N TYR A 81 -1.31 -9.27 -8.47
CA TYR A 81 -0.35 -8.93 -9.52
C TYR A 81 1.10 -9.16 -9.07
N LEU A 82 1.47 -8.63 -7.91
CA LEU A 82 2.86 -8.71 -7.42
C LEU A 82 3.22 -10.11 -6.90
N ASN A 83 2.23 -10.93 -6.47
CA ASN A 83 2.47 -12.32 -6.09
C ASN A 83 2.87 -13.22 -7.29
N ASN A 84 2.72 -12.75 -8.53
CA ASN A 84 3.23 -13.44 -9.71
C ASN A 84 4.73 -13.20 -9.97
N ILE A 85 5.38 -12.31 -9.22
CA ILE A 85 6.84 -12.15 -9.29
C ILE A 85 7.50 -13.39 -8.66
N PRO A 86 8.41 -14.07 -9.38
CA PRO A 86 9.12 -15.21 -8.82
C PRO A 86 9.89 -14.82 -7.56
N TRP A 87 9.68 -15.60 -6.48
CA TRP A 87 10.46 -15.45 -5.27
C TRP A 87 11.87 -15.97 -5.50
N ILE A 88 12.88 -15.14 -5.34
CA ILE A 88 14.30 -15.46 -5.50
C ILE A 88 15.05 -14.82 -4.34
N ALA A 89 15.81 -15.65 -3.61
CA ALA A 89 16.60 -15.15 -2.48
C ALA A 89 17.69 -14.15 -2.93
N ASP A 90 17.97 -13.19 -2.11
CA ASP A 90 18.96 -12.14 -2.34
C ASP A 90 20.35 -12.65 -2.76
N PRO A 91 20.92 -13.71 -2.11
CA PRO A 91 22.21 -14.25 -2.54
C PRO A 91 22.20 -14.80 -3.97
N ASP A 92 21.05 -15.33 -4.41
CA ASP A 92 20.92 -15.88 -5.76
C ASP A 92 20.69 -14.80 -6.81
N LEU A 93 19.87 -13.80 -6.48
CA LEU A 93 19.51 -12.72 -7.42
C LEU A 93 20.56 -11.59 -7.44
N TRP A 94 20.91 -11.07 -6.26
CA TRP A 94 21.72 -9.86 -6.10
C TRP A 94 23.17 -10.12 -5.72
N LYS A 95 23.54 -11.37 -5.42
CA LYS A 95 24.86 -11.76 -4.88
C LYS A 95 25.19 -11.02 -3.57
N ARG A 96 24.18 -10.75 -2.76
CA ARG A 96 24.24 -10.08 -1.46
C ARG A 96 23.40 -10.84 -0.45
N GLU A 97 23.74 -10.81 0.82
CA GLU A 97 23.00 -11.54 1.87
C GLU A 97 21.61 -10.97 2.17
N ASP A 98 21.42 -9.66 2.02
CA ASP A 98 20.16 -8.97 2.35
C ASP A 98 20.15 -7.63 1.58
N TYR A 99 19.46 -7.59 0.45
CA TYR A 99 19.38 -6.45 -0.47
C TYR A 99 17.93 -6.06 -0.69
N TRP A 100 17.55 -4.87 -0.36
CA TRP A 100 16.19 -4.35 -0.56
C TRP A 100 16.09 -3.68 -1.92
N ALA A 101 15.57 -4.41 -2.90
CA ALA A 101 15.43 -3.88 -4.25
C ALA A 101 14.38 -2.77 -4.33
N THR A 102 14.58 -1.86 -5.27
CA THR A 102 13.57 -0.88 -5.63
C THR A 102 12.47 -1.53 -6.46
N PRO A 103 11.25 -0.97 -6.52
CA PRO A 103 10.19 -1.49 -7.40
C PRO A 103 10.64 -1.61 -8.85
N PHE A 104 11.51 -0.72 -9.28
CA PHE A 104 12.07 -0.72 -10.62
C PHE A 104 13.04 -1.90 -10.83
N GLU A 105 13.94 -2.15 -9.88
CA GLU A 105 14.86 -3.28 -9.92
C GLU A 105 14.07 -4.60 -9.93
N THR A 106 13.12 -4.78 -9.02
CA THR A 106 12.26 -5.97 -8.94
C THR A 106 11.51 -6.25 -10.25
N LEU A 107 10.93 -5.20 -10.88
CA LEU A 107 10.19 -5.35 -12.13
C LEU A 107 11.09 -5.57 -13.34
N THR A 108 12.28 -4.98 -13.37
CA THR A 108 13.20 -5.14 -14.52
C THR A 108 13.91 -6.49 -14.48
N THR A 109 14.29 -7.00 -13.31
CA THR A 109 14.88 -8.35 -13.15
C THR A 109 13.83 -9.46 -13.14
N PHE A 110 12.58 -9.14 -12.82
CA PHE A 110 11.46 -10.07 -12.64
C PHE A 110 11.77 -11.13 -11.57
N GLY A 111 12.18 -10.67 -10.41
CA GLY A 111 12.46 -11.50 -9.24
C GLY A 111 12.69 -10.65 -8.01
N GLY A 112 12.58 -11.24 -6.84
CA GLY A 112 12.82 -10.63 -5.55
C GLY A 112 12.32 -11.51 -4.41
N ASP A 113 12.67 -11.15 -3.19
CA ASP A 113 12.16 -11.85 -2.01
C ASP A 113 10.99 -11.11 -1.33
N CYS A 114 10.75 -11.35 -0.06
CA CYS A 114 9.53 -10.85 0.60
C CYS A 114 9.50 -9.32 0.71
N GLU A 115 10.64 -8.67 1.03
CA GLU A 115 10.72 -7.23 1.13
C GLU A 115 10.62 -6.54 -0.22
N ASP A 116 11.21 -7.09 -1.26
CA ASP A 116 11.17 -6.56 -2.63
C ASP A 116 9.74 -6.55 -3.16
N ILE A 117 9.01 -7.66 -2.95
CA ILE A 117 7.62 -7.79 -3.34
C ILE A 117 6.73 -6.84 -2.52
N ALA A 118 6.97 -6.72 -1.21
CA ALA A 118 6.24 -5.77 -0.36
C ALA A 118 6.48 -4.31 -0.79
N ILE A 119 7.72 -3.94 -1.13
CA ILE A 119 8.09 -2.61 -1.66
C ILE A 119 7.41 -2.37 -3.02
N GLY A 120 7.37 -3.39 -3.88
CA GLY A 120 6.64 -3.33 -5.15
C GLY A 120 5.14 -3.06 -4.95
N LYS A 121 4.49 -3.78 -4.02
CA LYS A 121 3.07 -3.56 -3.67
C LYS A 121 2.83 -2.15 -3.15
N TYR A 122 3.69 -1.67 -2.25
CA TYR A 122 3.63 -0.30 -1.75
C TYR A 122 3.65 0.71 -2.92
N ALA A 123 4.59 0.59 -3.83
CA ALA A 123 4.72 1.52 -4.96
C ALA A 123 3.49 1.49 -5.88
N MET A 124 2.97 0.30 -6.20
CA MET A 124 1.78 0.15 -7.03
C MET A 124 0.55 0.80 -6.39
N LEU A 125 0.33 0.60 -5.09
CA LEU A 125 -0.78 1.22 -4.35
C LEU A 125 -0.62 2.74 -4.25
N ARG A 126 0.60 3.25 -4.05
CA ARG A 126 0.89 4.69 -4.07
C ARG A 126 0.53 5.31 -5.42
N LEU A 127 0.87 4.67 -6.53
CA LEU A 127 0.51 5.11 -7.88
C LEU A 127 -1.01 5.07 -8.11
N MET A 128 -1.73 4.14 -7.48
CA MET A 128 -3.20 4.10 -7.52
C MET A 128 -3.87 5.06 -6.51
N GLY A 129 -3.10 5.97 -5.87
CA GLY A 129 -3.63 7.02 -5.01
C GLY A 129 -3.90 6.60 -3.56
N ILE A 130 -3.41 5.45 -3.10
CA ILE A 130 -3.49 5.09 -1.68
C ILE A 130 -2.51 5.99 -0.89
N PRO A 131 -2.96 6.69 0.17
CA PRO A 131 -2.11 7.57 0.97
C PRO A 131 -0.92 6.86 1.62
N ASP A 132 0.20 7.57 1.75
CA ASP A 132 1.43 7.02 2.36
C ASP A 132 1.22 6.58 3.82
N ASP A 133 0.47 7.34 4.57
CA ASP A 133 0.19 7.08 5.99
C ASP A 133 -0.80 5.93 6.24
N ALA A 134 -1.52 5.50 5.19
CA ALA A 134 -2.36 4.30 5.25
C ALA A 134 -1.57 3.00 5.04
N LEU A 135 -0.31 3.08 4.59
CA LEU A 135 0.54 1.93 4.27
C LEU A 135 1.67 1.77 5.28
N GLY A 136 2.07 0.54 5.52
CA GLY A 136 3.20 0.21 6.37
C GLY A 136 3.81 -1.13 6.00
N PHE A 137 5.08 -1.32 6.36
CA PHE A 137 5.79 -2.59 6.22
C PHE A 137 5.82 -3.28 7.58
N ALA A 138 5.24 -4.48 7.65
CA ALA A 138 5.26 -5.29 8.86
C ALA A 138 6.37 -6.33 8.77
N TYR A 139 7.31 -6.27 9.70
CA TYR A 139 8.30 -7.32 9.92
C TYR A 139 7.70 -8.31 10.90
N VAL A 140 7.58 -9.54 10.48
CA VAL A 140 6.83 -10.58 11.18
C VAL A 140 7.68 -11.85 11.34
N GLU A 141 7.27 -12.73 12.23
CA GLU A 141 7.77 -14.08 12.35
C GLU A 141 6.64 -15.06 11.96
N THR A 142 6.95 -15.99 11.08
CA THR A 142 6.02 -17.07 10.67
C THR A 142 5.92 -18.15 11.74
N ARG A 143 5.00 -19.11 11.57
CA ARG A 143 4.90 -20.29 12.47
C ARG A 143 6.20 -21.11 12.51
N ASP A 144 6.93 -21.17 11.40
CA ASP A 144 8.19 -21.89 11.28
C ASP A 144 9.39 -21.11 11.81
N LYS A 145 9.14 -19.98 12.50
CA LYS A 145 10.16 -19.10 13.07
C LYS A 145 11.03 -18.37 12.04
N GLU A 146 10.57 -18.30 10.81
CA GLU A 146 11.25 -17.56 9.77
C GLU A 146 10.88 -16.07 9.84
N ARG A 147 11.83 -15.22 9.46
CA ARG A 147 11.60 -13.78 9.34
C ARG A 147 11.00 -13.48 7.99
N HIS A 148 9.94 -12.67 8.01
CA HIS A 148 9.17 -12.36 6.83
C HIS A 148 8.74 -10.89 6.83
N MET A 149 8.55 -10.30 5.65
CA MET A 149 8.03 -8.95 5.48
C MET A 149 6.77 -8.95 4.64
N VAL A 150 5.75 -8.26 5.12
CA VAL A 150 4.49 -8.06 4.41
C VAL A 150 4.14 -6.59 4.35
N LEU A 151 3.38 -6.18 3.33
CA LEU A 151 2.76 -4.86 3.31
C LEU A 151 1.46 -4.89 4.13
N VAL A 152 1.22 -3.84 4.89
CA VAL A 152 -0.04 -3.67 5.62
C VAL A 152 -0.73 -2.37 5.20
N PHE A 153 -2.05 -2.41 5.16
CA PHE A 153 -2.91 -1.26 4.90
C PHE A 153 -3.87 -1.05 6.06
N LYS A 154 -4.01 0.21 6.49
CA LYS A 154 -5.00 0.63 7.47
C LYS A 154 -5.51 2.02 7.12
N GLU A 155 -6.77 2.13 6.75
CA GLU A 155 -7.37 3.38 6.29
C GLU A 155 -7.39 4.46 7.40
N ASN A 156 -7.80 4.07 8.60
CA ASN A 156 -7.86 4.95 9.78
C ASN A 156 -7.81 4.10 11.07
N ASP A 157 -7.85 4.75 12.24
CA ASP A 157 -7.73 4.02 13.51
C ASP A 157 -8.88 3.06 13.81
N ALA A 158 -10.10 3.32 13.29
CA ALA A 158 -11.26 2.46 13.46
C ALA A 158 -11.34 1.32 12.45
N SER A 159 -10.57 1.41 11.33
CA SER A 159 -10.57 0.40 10.27
C SER A 159 -9.74 -0.82 10.65
N PRO A 160 -10.10 -2.03 10.16
CA PRO A 160 -9.22 -3.19 10.29
C PRO A 160 -7.90 -2.97 9.56
N LEU A 161 -6.84 -3.59 10.08
CA LEU A 161 -5.56 -3.66 9.38
C LEU A 161 -5.60 -4.85 8.43
N TYR A 162 -5.34 -4.61 7.15
CA TYR A 162 -5.25 -5.63 6.11
C TYR A 162 -3.80 -5.98 5.81
N VAL A 163 -3.55 -7.25 5.50
CA VAL A 163 -2.21 -7.80 5.20
C VAL A 163 -2.17 -8.24 3.73
N LEU A 164 -1.19 -7.74 3.01
CA LEU A 164 -0.86 -8.12 1.63
C LEU A 164 0.45 -8.91 1.67
N ASP A 165 0.35 -10.21 1.45
CA ASP A 165 1.46 -11.15 1.60
C ASP A 165 1.74 -11.87 0.28
N ASN A 166 3.01 -12.12 -0.04
CA ASN A 166 3.36 -12.90 -1.24
C ASN A 166 3.22 -14.41 -1.04
N GLN A 167 3.05 -14.87 0.20
CA GLN A 167 2.81 -16.28 0.52
C GLN A 167 1.31 -16.64 0.55
N VAL A 168 0.41 -15.65 0.58
CA VAL A 168 -1.04 -15.86 0.69
C VAL A 168 -1.75 -15.03 -0.38
N PRO A 169 -2.58 -15.66 -1.23
CA PRO A 169 -3.26 -14.95 -2.30
C PRO A 169 -4.31 -13.95 -1.79
N ASP A 170 -4.98 -14.26 -0.69
CA ASP A 170 -6.05 -13.43 -0.15
C ASP A 170 -5.50 -12.27 0.68
N VAL A 171 -6.13 -11.09 0.53
CA VAL A 171 -5.91 -9.95 1.41
C VAL A 171 -6.76 -10.16 2.65
N LEU A 172 -6.13 -10.55 3.75
CA LEU A 172 -6.77 -10.88 5.02
C LEU A 172 -6.52 -9.80 6.07
N THR A 173 -7.39 -9.76 7.09
CA THR A 173 -7.17 -8.87 8.24
C THR A 173 -6.10 -9.41 9.18
N GLY A 174 -5.47 -8.54 9.98
CA GLY A 174 -4.47 -8.96 10.98
C GLY A 174 -4.94 -10.08 11.91
N PRO A 175 -6.17 -10.02 12.49
CA PRO A 175 -6.70 -11.11 13.31
C PRO A 175 -6.91 -12.44 12.59
N GLU A 176 -7.09 -12.44 11.27
CA GLU A 176 -7.20 -13.66 10.45
C GLU A 176 -5.84 -14.31 10.19
N ARG A 177 -4.75 -13.51 10.18
CA ARG A 177 -3.37 -13.97 9.97
C ARG A 177 -2.75 -14.46 11.28
N LYS A 178 -3.34 -15.52 11.84
CA LYS A 178 -2.86 -16.18 13.08
C LYS A 178 -1.53 -16.95 12.91
N ASP A 179 -1.09 -17.07 11.70
CA ASP A 179 0.19 -17.66 11.28
C ASP A 179 1.36 -16.68 11.41
N LEU A 180 1.09 -15.38 11.59
CA LEU A 180 2.09 -14.32 11.68
C LEU A 180 2.13 -13.70 13.09
N LEU A 181 3.32 -13.54 13.63
CA LEU A 181 3.59 -12.77 14.84
C LEU A 181 4.26 -11.45 14.44
N ALA A 182 3.56 -10.33 14.59
CA ALA A 182 4.12 -9.02 14.27
C ALA A 182 5.22 -8.65 15.26
N ILE A 183 6.41 -8.29 14.75
CA ILE A 183 7.54 -7.80 15.55
C ILE A 183 7.51 -6.27 15.59
N TYR A 184 7.44 -5.64 14.42
CA TYR A 184 7.24 -4.19 14.30
C TYR A 184 6.63 -3.84 12.93
N VAL A 185 6.03 -2.65 12.88
CA VAL A 185 5.54 -2.03 11.63
C VAL A 185 6.23 -0.69 11.47
N PHE A 186 6.74 -0.40 10.28
CA PHE A 186 7.28 0.92 9.95
C PHE A 186 6.61 1.50 8.71
N GLN A 187 6.58 2.83 8.63
CA GLN A 187 6.03 3.58 7.52
C GLN A 187 7.14 4.31 6.76
N ASN A 188 6.87 4.69 5.52
CA ASN A 188 7.81 5.43 4.68
C ASN A 188 8.31 6.72 5.34
N ASN A 189 7.46 7.43 6.08
CA ASN A 189 7.79 8.64 6.85
C ASN A 189 8.71 8.37 8.06
N GLY A 190 9.06 7.11 8.31
CA GLY A 190 9.94 6.67 9.39
C GLY A 190 9.25 6.50 10.74
N LYS A 191 7.92 6.57 10.80
CA LYS A 191 7.20 6.15 12.00
C LYS A 191 7.36 4.65 12.19
N LEU A 192 7.62 4.25 13.42
CA LEU A 192 7.85 2.86 13.81
C LEU A 192 6.98 2.50 15.00
N TYR A 193 6.33 1.36 14.92
CA TYR A 193 5.43 0.85 15.95
C TYR A 193 5.72 -0.62 16.25
N ILE A 194 5.68 -0.98 17.54
CA ILE A 194 5.50 -2.37 17.97
C ILE A 194 3.99 -2.59 18.16
N ILE A 195 3.51 -3.74 17.72
CA ILE A 195 2.15 -4.19 18.00
C ILE A 195 2.26 -5.23 19.12
N ASP A 196 1.63 -4.98 20.26
CA ASP A 196 1.63 -5.92 21.36
C ASP A 196 0.61 -7.06 21.16
N ASN A 197 0.60 -8.03 22.08
CA ASN A 197 -0.31 -9.19 22.03
C ASN A 197 -1.80 -8.83 22.10
N LYS A 198 -2.13 -7.57 22.44
CA LYS A 198 -3.49 -7.05 22.46
C LYS A 198 -3.84 -6.27 21.20
N GLY A 199 -2.91 -6.13 20.27
CA GLY A 199 -3.05 -5.31 19.07
C GLY A 199 -2.87 -3.82 19.30
N GLU A 200 -2.37 -3.41 20.47
CA GLU A 200 -2.10 -2.01 20.78
C GLU A 200 -0.79 -1.56 20.13
N LYS A 201 -0.84 -0.40 19.48
CA LYS A 201 0.34 0.21 18.86
C LYS A 201 1.14 1.00 19.88
N ARG A 202 2.44 0.73 19.98
CA ARG A 202 3.39 1.52 20.75
C ARG A 202 4.48 2.06 19.82
N SER A 203 4.60 3.38 19.75
CA SER A 203 5.70 4.02 19.02
C SER A 203 7.03 3.68 19.67
N VAL A 204 8.04 3.39 18.85
CA VAL A 204 9.40 3.11 19.27
C VAL A 204 10.39 3.94 18.46
N LYS A 205 11.64 4.04 18.95
CA LYS A 205 12.69 4.76 18.24
C LYS A 205 13.22 3.97 17.05
N LYS A 206 13.69 4.67 16.02
CA LYS A 206 14.22 4.09 14.78
C LYS A 206 15.40 3.12 15.01
N GLU A 207 16.17 3.34 16.05
CA GLU A 207 17.30 2.49 16.44
C GLU A 207 16.85 1.03 16.70
N PHE A 208 15.58 0.81 17.02
CA PHE A 208 15.04 -0.53 17.18
C PHE A 208 15.09 -1.36 15.89
N MET A 209 14.96 -0.76 14.71
CA MET A 209 15.10 -1.44 13.42
C MET A 209 16.56 -1.79 13.08
N GLY A 210 17.53 -1.11 13.69
CA GLY A 210 18.95 -1.32 13.37
C GLY A 210 19.23 -1.17 11.87
N ARG A 211 20.00 -2.12 11.31
CA ARG A 211 20.41 -2.13 9.90
C ARG A 211 19.25 -2.17 8.89
N LYS A 212 18.07 -2.65 9.27
CA LYS A 212 16.88 -2.67 8.36
C LYS A 212 16.43 -1.25 7.99
N PHE A 213 16.56 -0.29 8.92
CA PHE A 213 16.26 1.10 8.62
C PHE A 213 17.24 1.71 7.60
N GLU A 214 18.52 1.38 7.70
CA GLU A 214 19.54 1.83 6.72
C GLU A 214 19.27 1.25 5.34
N LYS A 215 18.87 -0.02 5.26
CA LYS A 215 18.50 -0.67 3.99
C LYS A 215 17.31 0.00 3.33
N TRP A 216 16.26 0.27 4.11
CA TRP A 216 15.10 1.03 3.62
C TRP A 216 15.50 2.42 3.12
N ALA A 217 16.31 3.16 3.88
CA ALA A 217 16.78 4.48 3.47
C ALA A 217 17.60 4.42 2.16
N THR A 218 18.47 3.42 2.03
CA THR A 218 19.27 3.19 0.82
C THR A 218 18.40 2.79 -0.37
N ALA A 219 17.41 1.92 -0.19
CA ALA A 219 16.47 1.54 -1.25
C ALA A 219 15.66 2.75 -1.73
N LYS A 220 15.20 3.61 -0.82
CA LYS A 220 14.50 4.86 -1.20
C LYS A 220 15.37 5.80 -2.02
N GLU A 221 16.63 5.99 -1.65
CA GLU A 221 17.52 6.86 -2.42
C GLU A 221 17.76 6.31 -3.82
N ARG A 222 18.05 5.01 -3.98
CA ARG A 222 18.14 4.38 -5.30
C ARG A 222 16.85 4.52 -6.11
N ALA A 223 15.68 4.33 -5.46
CA ALA A 223 14.39 4.52 -6.13
C ALA A 223 14.23 5.96 -6.64
N ARG A 224 14.66 6.95 -5.86
CA ARG A 224 14.65 8.36 -6.26
C ARG A 224 15.60 8.63 -7.42
N GLU A 225 16.82 8.08 -7.40
CA GLU A 225 17.79 8.20 -8.51
C GLU A 225 17.24 7.58 -9.78
N ASN A 226 16.66 6.37 -9.70
CA ASN A 226 16.03 5.71 -10.84
C ASN A 226 14.90 6.56 -11.44
N ARG A 227 14.02 7.15 -10.61
CA ARG A 227 12.96 8.03 -11.10
C ARG A 227 13.54 9.25 -11.83
N LYS A 228 14.47 9.97 -11.22
CA LYS A 228 15.12 11.15 -11.82
C LYS A 228 15.78 10.84 -13.15
N LYS A 229 16.38 9.67 -13.29
CA LYS A 229 17.02 9.22 -14.53
C LYS A 229 16.05 9.20 -15.70
N TYR A 230 14.79 8.83 -15.47
CA TYR A 230 13.78 8.69 -16.52
C TYR A 230 12.84 9.89 -16.66
N GLU A 231 12.83 10.85 -15.72
CA GLU A 231 11.99 12.06 -15.79
C GLU A 231 12.22 12.86 -17.08
N LYS A 232 13.45 12.95 -17.59
CA LYS A 232 13.75 13.62 -18.85
C LYS A 232 13.01 13.01 -20.06
N TYR A 233 12.63 11.74 -19.99
CA TYR A 233 11.85 11.06 -21.01
C TYR A 233 10.33 11.16 -20.76
N ASN A 234 9.94 11.76 -19.64
CA ASN A 234 8.56 12.01 -19.23
C ASN A 234 8.17 13.50 -19.36
N GLY A 235 8.79 14.20 -20.30
CA GLY A 235 8.59 15.65 -20.43
C GLY A 235 9.04 16.47 -19.21
N GLY A 236 9.97 15.94 -18.40
CA GLY A 236 10.42 16.53 -17.14
C GLY A 236 9.44 16.38 -15.98
N ARG A 237 8.34 15.64 -16.18
CA ARG A 237 7.36 15.39 -15.12
C ARG A 237 7.86 14.27 -14.18
N PRO A 238 7.64 14.38 -12.86
CA PRO A 238 7.91 13.28 -11.93
C PRO A 238 7.22 11.99 -12.35
N LEU A 239 7.87 10.85 -12.13
CA LEU A 239 7.28 9.52 -12.38
C LEU A 239 6.34 9.10 -11.23
N PHE A 240 6.53 9.68 -10.05
CA PHE A 240 5.66 9.49 -8.90
C PHE A 240 5.12 10.85 -8.46
N PRO A 241 3.82 10.99 -8.27
CA PRO A 241 3.26 12.20 -7.70
C PRO A 241 3.65 12.31 -6.22
N ASN A 242 4.06 13.49 -5.79
CA ASN A 242 4.32 13.85 -4.39
C ASN A 242 5.50 13.09 -3.72
N ASP A 243 6.65 13.10 -4.34
CA ASP A 243 7.93 12.85 -3.65
C ASP A 243 8.52 14.15 -3.09
#